data_30b1519d598df28507912a8a61fe10f5
#
_entry.id   30b1519d598df28507912a8a61fe10f5
#
_cell.length_a   1.000
_cell.length_b   1.000
_cell.length_c   1.000
_cell.angle_alpha   90.00
_cell.angle_beta   90.00
_cell.angle_gamma   90.00
#
_symmetry.space_group_name_H-M   'P 1'
#
loop_
_entity.id
_entity.type
_entity.pdbx_description
1 polymer ?
#
loop_
_entity_poly.entity_id
_entity_poly.type
_entity_poly.pdbx_seq_one_letter_code
_entity_poly.pdbx_strand_id
1 'polypeptide(L)'
;MHEISSVQPRDPDVVDAVKPKRFKYFNVPFLLSAAALVILGLVVQYSATYFDADYSFTRQLSGVVVGVILMIVISRFDYHALSGFTLAFLIINVVLLLAPHLPVIGVEAKGATSWVALGPIRFQPGEFAKITVVLLAASVMARYGGRLDDLREYLKVLGILAIPFICIMTQPDMGTGMVYLSIAAFALIAGGANWRFLVGTIAVIAGLVVAIFMLDPVFDSLAGHDVLLKDYQRSRLLVFMDSTYDVSGDGYNLRQAMIAIGSGGFFGKGFMQATQSSLGFLPEAPTDFVFCVYAEEFGFFGALILLALYIVLLALVFNIARNASDLFGTLIVCCIAGMWIFQILENIGMDIGLMPITGIPLPFMSYGSSFMVVNFVMLGLINSVWVHNGR
;
A
#
# COMPACT_ATOMS: atom_id res chain seq x y z
N MET A 1 -26.78 -33.99 60.30
CA MET A 1 -27.70 -32.93 59.83
C MET A 1 -26.92 -32.16 58.77
N HIS A 2 -27.17 -32.50 57.51
CA HIS A 2 -26.62 -31.77 56.35
C HIS A 2 -27.71 -30.80 55.86
N GLU A 3 -27.39 -29.52 55.91
CA GLU A 3 -28.23 -28.48 55.31
C GLU A 3 -28.18 -28.62 53.77
N ILE A 4 -29.33 -28.87 53.19
CA ILE A 4 -29.53 -28.81 51.74
C ILE A 4 -29.76 -27.35 51.39
N SER A 5 -28.75 -26.70 50.75
CA SER A 5 -28.90 -25.36 50.23
C SER A 5 -29.94 -25.36 49.11
N SER A 6 -31.01 -24.60 49.31
CA SER A 6 -32.11 -24.40 48.37
C SER A 6 -31.58 -23.66 47.11
N VAL A 7 -31.54 -24.37 45.99
CA VAL A 7 -31.36 -23.73 44.66
C VAL A 7 -32.66 -22.98 44.37
N GLN A 8 -32.61 -21.64 44.34
CA GLN A 8 -33.73 -20.83 43.87
C GLN A 8 -34.01 -21.15 42.39
N PRO A 9 -35.25 -21.36 41.98
CA PRO A 9 -35.61 -21.52 40.58
C PRO A 9 -35.31 -20.21 39.84
N ARG A 10 -34.58 -20.30 38.74
CA ARG A 10 -34.39 -19.18 37.80
C ARG A 10 -35.76 -18.74 37.27
N ASP A 11 -35.99 -17.44 37.36
CA ASP A 11 -37.17 -16.78 36.84
C ASP A 11 -37.31 -17.09 35.33
N PRO A 12 -38.40 -17.70 34.87
CA PRO A 12 -38.57 -18.08 33.45
C PRO A 12 -38.79 -16.90 32.52
N ASP A 13 -38.90 -15.67 33.04
CA ASP A 13 -39.15 -14.46 32.25
C ASP A 13 -37.87 -13.66 31.90
N VAL A 14 -36.67 -14.12 32.30
CA VAL A 14 -35.40 -13.58 31.77
C VAL A 14 -35.07 -14.29 30.45
N VAL A 15 -35.93 -14.10 29.45
CA VAL A 15 -35.52 -14.26 28.06
C VAL A 15 -34.54 -13.13 27.81
N ASP A 16 -33.26 -13.46 27.81
CA ASP A 16 -32.22 -12.56 27.28
C ASP A 16 -32.75 -12.05 25.94
N ALA A 17 -33.21 -10.80 25.93
CA ALA A 17 -33.65 -10.15 24.70
C ALA A 17 -32.50 -10.15 23.74
N VAL A 18 -32.49 -11.10 22.82
CA VAL A 18 -31.53 -11.15 21.70
C VAL A 18 -31.66 -9.81 21.00
N LYS A 19 -30.76 -8.90 21.32
CA LYS A 19 -30.70 -7.57 20.65
C LYS A 19 -30.71 -7.84 19.15
N PRO A 20 -31.68 -7.29 18.40
CA PRO A 20 -31.75 -7.54 16.97
C PRO A 20 -30.42 -7.18 16.37
N LYS A 21 -29.81 -8.12 15.65
CA LYS A 21 -28.55 -7.87 14.91
C LYS A 21 -28.81 -6.70 13.97
N ARG A 22 -28.31 -5.50 14.32
CA ARG A 22 -28.37 -4.34 13.44
C ARG A 22 -27.52 -4.69 12.22
N PHE A 23 -28.15 -4.82 11.07
CA PHE A 23 -27.44 -4.90 9.81
C PHE A 23 -26.63 -3.61 9.63
N LYS A 24 -25.32 -3.71 9.80
CA LYS A 24 -24.39 -2.61 9.51
C LYS A 24 -24.13 -2.65 8.00
N TYR A 25 -24.68 -1.72 7.24
CA TYR A 25 -24.50 -1.72 5.80
C TYR A 25 -23.14 -1.15 5.37
N PHE A 26 -22.73 -0.02 5.95
CA PHE A 26 -21.48 0.66 5.64
C PHE A 26 -20.96 1.42 6.85
N ASN A 27 -19.64 1.50 6.98
CA ASN A 27 -19.00 2.41 7.92
C ASN A 27 -18.92 3.81 7.27
N VAL A 28 -19.95 4.63 7.52
CA VAL A 28 -20.11 5.94 6.88
C VAL A 28 -18.92 6.87 7.15
N PRO A 29 -18.44 7.06 8.41
CA PRO A 29 -17.27 7.92 8.66
C PRO A 29 -16.02 7.49 7.89
N PHE A 30 -15.75 6.18 7.82
CA PHE A 30 -14.61 5.62 7.08
C PHE A 30 -14.73 5.92 5.58
N LEU A 31 -15.89 5.66 4.98
CA LEU A 31 -16.10 5.90 3.55
C LEU A 31 -16.11 7.40 3.21
N LEU A 32 -16.61 8.26 4.10
CA LEU A 32 -16.54 9.72 3.90
C LEU A 32 -15.10 10.23 3.95
N SER A 33 -14.24 9.72 4.86
CA SER A 33 -12.83 10.11 4.89
C SER A 33 -12.08 9.67 3.63
N ALA A 34 -12.35 8.45 3.13
CA ALA A 34 -11.78 7.98 1.87
C ALA A 34 -12.32 8.79 0.67
N ALA A 35 -13.61 9.11 0.63
CA ALA A 35 -14.21 9.92 -0.42
C ALA A 35 -13.62 11.33 -0.45
N ALA A 36 -13.35 11.95 0.70
CA ALA A 36 -12.70 13.26 0.78
C ALA A 36 -11.29 13.22 0.14
N LEU A 37 -10.49 12.17 0.43
CA LEU A 37 -9.18 11.98 -0.20
C LEU A 37 -9.29 11.76 -1.71
N VAL A 38 -10.24 10.94 -2.16
CA VAL A 38 -10.46 10.68 -3.60
C VAL A 38 -10.88 11.96 -4.32
N ILE A 39 -11.79 12.76 -3.75
CA ILE A 39 -12.22 14.03 -4.35
C ILE A 39 -11.03 14.98 -4.44
N LEU A 40 -10.25 15.12 -3.37
CA LEU A 40 -9.06 15.94 -3.35
C LEU A 40 -8.04 15.47 -4.39
N GLY A 41 -7.83 14.14 -4.48
CA GLY A 41 -6.98 13.53 -5.49
C GLY A 41 -7.46 13.83 -6.92
N LEU A 42 -8.76 13.74 -7.19
CA LEU A 42 -9.30 14.07 -8.50
C LEU A 42 -9.13 15.55 -8.86
N VAL A 43 -9.27 16.48 -7.89
CA VAL A 43 -9.02 17.91 -8.10
C VAL A 43 -7.57 18.14 -8.50
N VAL A 44 -6.61 17.57 -7.77
CA VAL A 44 -5.17 17.70 -8.08
C VAL A 44 -4.82 17.00 -9.39
N GLN A 45 -5.39 15.82 -9.64
CA GLN A 45 -5.16 15.10 -10.90
C GLN A 45 -5.70 15.84 -12.12
N TYR A 46 -6.82 16.54 -11.98
CA TYR A 46 -7.31 17.40 -13.05
C TYR A 46 -6.29 18.48 -13.41
N SER A 47 -5.69 19.13 -12.42
CA SER A 47 -4.65 20.14 -12.63
C SER A 47 -3.37 19.52 -13.19
N ALA A 48 -2.86 18.46 -12.58
CA ALA A 48 -1.60 17.83 -12.95
C ALA A 48 -1.61 17.25 -14.37
N THR A 49 -2.77 16.70 -14.81
CA THR A 49 -2.89 16.09 -16.16
C THR A 49 -3.33 17.07 -17.23
N TYR A 50 -3.73 18.29 -16.88
CA TYR A 50 -4.24 19.26 -17.86
C TYR A 50 -3.18 19.71 -18.87
N PHE A 51 -1.94 19.85 -18.41
CA PHE A 51 -0.82 20.33 -19.21
C PHE A 51 0.04 19.20 -19.77
N ASP A 52 -0.25 17.94 -19.46
CA ASP A 52 0.55 16.78 -19.84
C ASP A 52 -0.28 15.84 -20.75
N ALA A 53 0.12 15.74 -22.01
CA ALA A 53 -0.59 14.94 -23.02
C ALA A 53 -0.45 13.40 -22.83
N ASP A 54 0.53 12.95 -22.03
CA ASP A 54 0.76 11.54 -21.77
C ASP A 54 -0.25 10.97 -20.76
N TYR A 55 -0.93 11.83 -20.02
CA TYR A 55 -1.91 11.47 -19.00
C TYR A 55 -3.33 11.89 -19.40
N SER A 56 -4.31 11.08 -19.01
CA SER A 56 -5.71 11.33 -19.30
C SER A 56 -6.56 11.33 -18.03
N PHE A 57 -7.10 12.49 -17.67
CA PHE A 57 -8.04 12.60 -16.56
C PHE A 57 -9.24 11.65 -16.68
N THR A 58 -9.74 11.42 -17.91
CA THR A 58 -10.85 10.48 -18.15
C THR A 58 -10.48 9.05 -17.78
N ARG A 59 -9.23 8.63 -18.03
CA ARG A 59 -8.74 7.31 -17.62
C ARG A 59 -8.68 7.19 -16.09
N GLN A 60 -8.24 8.25 -15.38
CA GLN A 60 -8.25 8.29 -13.93
C GLN A 60 -9.68 8.16 -13.38
N LEU A 61 -10.61 8.94 -13.92
CA LEU A 61 -12.02 8.93 -13.53
C LEU A 61 -12.65 7.54 -13.78
N SER A 62 -12.34 6.90 -14.90
CA SER A 62 -12.83 5.53 -15.18
C SER A 62 -12.33 4.52 -14.13
N GLY A 63 -11.07 4.64 -13.69
CA GLY A 63 -10.51 3.83 -12.59
C GLY A 63 -11.26 4.03 -11.28
N VAL A 64 -11.64 5.27 -10.96
CA VAL A 64 -12.46 5.58 -9.76
C VAL A 64 -13.85 4.95 -9.87
N VAL A 65 -14.53 5.10 -11.02
CA VAL A 65 -15.88 4.54 -11.22
C VAL A 65 -15.86 3.01 -11.10
N VAL A 66 -14.95 2.34 -11.78
CA VAL A 66 -14.78 0.88 -11.68
C VAL A 66 -14.44 0.47 -10.25
N GLY A 67 -13.53 1.22 -9.60
CA GLY A 67 -13.14 1.00 -8.22
C GLY A 67 -14.31 1.08 -7.25
N VAL A 68 -15.15 2.11 -7.34
CA VAL A 68 -16.36 2.26 -6.50
C VAL A 68 -17.32 1.09 -6.68
N ILE A 69 -17.55 0.64 -7.92
CA ILE A 69 -18.41 -0.53 -8.18
C ILE A 69 -17.83 -1.77 -7.49
N LEU A 70 -16.53 -2.04 -7.65
CA LEU A 70 -15.87 -3.17 -7.02
C LEU A 70 -15.88 -3.06 -5.49
N MET A 71 -15.65 -1.88 -4.93
CA MET A 71 -15.75 -1.63 -3.48
C MET A 71 -17.13 -2.03 -2.95
N ILE A 72 -18.21 -1.61 -3.62
CA ILE A 72 -19.59 -1.94 -3.21
C ILE A 72 -19.83 -3.45 -3.29
N VAL A 73 -19.39 -4.11 -4.36
CA VAL A 73 -19.54 -5.56 -4.54
C VAL A 73 -18.79 -6.32 -3.44
N ILE A 74 -17.51 -5.98 -3.20
CA ILE A 74 -16.64 -6.64 -2.21
C ILE A 74 -17.16 -6.39 -0.79
N SER A 75 -17.67 -5.19 -0.50
CA SER A 75 -18.26 -4.88 0.81
C SER A 75 -19.45 -5.77 1.18
N ARG A 76 -20.12 -6.34 0.18
CA ARG A 76 -21.27 -7.27 0.40
C ARG A 76 -20.84 -8.73 0.48
N PHE A 77 -19.65 -9.04 0.02
CA PHE A 77 -19.10 -10.38 0.08
C PHE A 77 -18.57 -10.66 1.49
N ASP A 78 -18.86 -11.86 2.03
CA ASP A 78 -18.38 -12.25 3.35
C ASP A 78 -16.89 -12.64 3.29
N TYR A 79 -16.04 -11.83 3.93
CA TYR A 79 -14.59 -12.06 3.95
C TYR A 79 -14.18 -13.39 4.60
N HIS A 80 -15.01 -13.96 5.52
CA HIS A 80 -14.72 -15.24 6.15
C HIS A 80 -14.59 -16.37 5.13
N ALA A 81 -15.31 -16.30 4.01
CA ALA A 81 -15.19 -17.25 2.92
C ALA A 81 -13.78 -17.30 2.30
N LEU A 82 -12.96 -16.25 2.50
CA LEU A 82 -11.60 -16.17 1.98
C LEU A 82 -10.56 -16.85 2.87
N SER A 83 -10.87 -17.15 4.13
CA SER A 83 -9.89 -17.60 5.14
C SER A 83 -9.19 -18.93 4.80
N GLY A 84 -9.87 -19.82 4.04
CA GLY A 84 -9.35 -21.15 3.66
C GLY A 84 -8.45 -21.18 2.42
N PHE A 85 -8.36 -20.10 1.65
CA PHE A 85 -7.75 -20.10 0.32
C PHE A 85 -6.27 -19.70 0.26
N THR A 86 -5.50 -19.94 1.33
CA THR A 86 -4.08 -19.54 1.43
C THR A 86 -3.24 -19.98 0.22
N LEU A 87 -3.36 -21.25 -0.20
CA LEU A 87 -2.60 -21.75 -1.34
C LEU A 87 -3.04 -21.11 -2.65
N ALA A 88 -4.34 -20.86 -2.81
CA ALA A 88 -4.85 -20.17 -3.99
C ALA A 88 -4.30 -18.74 -4.09
N PHE A 89 -4.25 -17.99 -2.96
CA PHE A 89 -3.66 -16.65 -2.95
C PHE A 89 -2.19 -16.66 -3.34
N LEU A 90 -1.42 -17.64 -2.84
CA LEU A 90 -0.02 -17.80 -3.23
C LEU A 90 0.13 -18.09 -4.73
N ILE A 91 -0.64 -19.04 -5.25
CA ILE A 91 -0.58 -19.40 -6.69
C ILE A 91 -0.99 -18.21 -7.56
N ILE A 92 -2.11 -17.54 -7.25
CA ILE A 92 -2.58 -16.36 -8.00
C ILE A 92 -1.53 -15.24 -7.94
N ASN A 93 -0.90 -15.03 -6.79
CA ASN A 93 0.14 -14.04 -6.62
C ASN A 93 1.34 -14.32 -7.55
N VAL A 94 1.87 -15.54 -7.50
CA VAL A 94 3.01 -15.96 -8.34
C VAL A 94 2.66 -15.85 -9.82
N VAL A 95 1.46 -16.29 -10.23
CA VAL A 95 1.00 -16.20 -11.62
C VAL A 95 0.91 -14.74 -12.07
N LEU A 96 0.32 -13.85 -11.25
CA LEU A 96 0.24 -12.42 -11.55
C LEU A 96 1.64 -11.81 -11.70
N LEU A 97 2.56 -12.13 -10.79
CA LEU A 97 3.90 -11.55 -10.80
C LEU A 97 4.80 -12.10 -11.91
N LEU A 98 4.57 -13.32 -12.37
CA LEU A 98 5.32 -13.88 -13.49
C LEU A 98 4.69 -13.56 -14.85
N ALA A 99 3.43 -13.12 -14.90
CA ALA A 99 2.73 -12.80 -16.15
C ALA A 99 3.46 -11.79 -17.06
N PRO A 100 4.08 -10.69 -16.55
CA PRO A 100 4.81 -9.74 -17.40
C PRO A 100 6.01 -10.35 -18.14
N HIS A 101 6.57 -11.46 -17.66
CA HIS A 101 7.69 -12.15 -18.34
C HIS A 101 7.26 -12.97 -19.55
N LEU A 102 5.93 -13.13 -19.77
CA LEU A 102 5.44 -13.87 -20.92
C LEU A 102 5.52 -12.99 -22.20
N PRO A 103 6.22 -13.43 -23.25
CA PRO A 103 6.51 -12.60 -24.42
C PRO A 103 5.27 -12.17 -25.22
N VAL A 104 4.12 -12.83 -25.00
CA VAL A 104 2.86 -12.56 -25.72
C VAL A 104 2.07 -11.40 -25.10
N ILE A 105 2.18 -11.22 -23.77
CA ILE A 105 1.35 -10.27 -23.02
C ILE A 105 2.15 -9.22 -22.25
N GLY A 106 3.44 -9.49 -22.00
CA GLY A 106 4.33 -8.58 -21.31
C GLY A 106 4.66 -7.37 -22.16
N VAL A 107 4.61 -6.17 -21.56
CA VAL A 107 4.98 -4.90 -22.20
C VAL A 107 6.05 -4.25 -21.37
N GLU A 108 7.15 -3.91 -22.02
CA GLU A 108 8.19 -3.11 -21.41
C GLU A 108 7.79 -1.63 -21.42
N ALA A 109 7.82 -1.00 -20.26
CA ALA A 109 7.61 0.43 -20.12
C ALA A 109 8.63 1.00 -19.14
N LYS A 110 9.30 2.08 -19.54
CA LYS A 110 10.30 2.79 -18.69
C LYS A 110 11.45 1.87 -18.22
N GLY A 111 11.88 0.93 -19.06
CA GLY A 111 13.00 0.01 -18.74
C GLY A 111 12.65 -1.13 -17.80
N ALA A 112 11.37 -1.34 -17.46
CA ALA A 112 10.89 -2.44 -16.65
C ALA A 112 9.78 -3.22 -17.35
N THR A 113 9.82 -4.57 -17.27
CA THR A 113 8.79 -5.47 -17.77
C THR A 113 7.75 -5.72 -16.69
N SER A 114 7.00 -4.67 -16.30
CA SER A 114 6.05 -4.73 -15.18
C SER A 114 4.58 -4.64 -15.62
N TRP A 115 4.33 -4.45 -16.92
CA TRP A 115 3.00 -4.24 -17.47
C TRP A 115 2.53 -5.43 -18.29
N VAL A 116 1.22 -5.68 -18.25
CA VAL A 116 0.54 -6.66 -19.08
C VAL A 116 -0.49 -5.96 -19.94
N ALA A 117 -0.51 -6.28 -21.25
CA ALA A 117 -1.50 -5.81 -22.20
C ALA A 117 -2.37 -6.98 -22.67
N LEU A 118 -3.67 -6.88 -22.43
CA LEU A 118 -4.69 -7.81 -22.96
C LEU A 118 -5.60 -7.03 -23.93
N GLY A 119 -5.19 -6.98 -25.18
CA GLY A 119 -5.85 -6.14 -26.18
C GLY A 119 -5.78 -4.65 -25.83
N PRO A 120 -6.91 -3.92 -25.69
CA PRO A 120 -6.91 -2.50 -25.37
C PRO A 120 -6.65 -2.21 -23.88
N ILE A 121 -6.70 -3.23 -23.01
CA ILE A 121 -6.57 -3.07 -21.56
C ILE A 121 -5.09 -3.28 -21.18
N ARG A 122 -4.50 -2.26 -20.56
CA ARG A 122 -3.18 -2.34 -19.94
C ARG A 122 -3.33 -2.19 -18.44
N PHE A 123 -2.70 -3.10 -17.69
CA PHE A 123 -2.69 -3.05 -16.22
C PHE A 123 -1.34 -3.53 -15.69
N GLN A 124 -1.03 -3.14 -14.45
CA GLN A 124 0.19 -3.55 -13.76
C GLN A 124 -0.15 -4.68 -12.78
N PRO A 125 0.27 -5.94 -13.07
CA PRO A 125 -0.05 -7.08 -12.21
C PRO A 125 0.47 -6.93 -10.78
N GLY A 126 1.62 -6.27 -10.57
CA GLY A 126 2.16 -5.97 -9.26
C GLY A 126 1.21 -5.19 -8.35
N GLU A 127 0.39 -4.29 -8.93
CA GLU A 127 -0.66 -3.58 -8.19
C GLU A 127 -1.75 -4.55 -7.69
N PHE A 128 -2.31 -5.37 -8.59
CA PHE A 128 -3.34 -6.35 -8.21
C PHE A 128 -2.82 -7.44 -7.28
N ALA A 129 -1.55 -7.80 -7.40
CA ALA A 129 -0.92 -8.77 -6.53
C ALA A 129 -0.85 -8.31 -5.06
N LYS A 130 -0.90 -7.00 -4.75
CA LYS A 130 -1.03 -6.49 -3.38
C LYS A 130 -2.25 -7.06 -2.66
N ILE A 131 -3.37 -7.24 -3.38
CA ILE A 131 -4.59 -7.84 -2.83
C ILE A 131 -4.31 -9.26 -2.35
N THR A 132 -3.64 -10.06 -3.19
CA THR A 132 -3.32 -11.44 -2.86
C THR A 132 -2.26 -11.54 -1.77
N VAL A 133 -1.30 -10.60 -1.68
CA VAL A 133 -0.31 -10.54 -0.59
C VAL A 133 -1.00 -10.24 0.75
N VAL A 134 -1.93 -9.29 0.81
CA VAL A 134 -2.72 -8.98 2.01
C VAL A 134 -3.49 -10.21 2.48
N LEU A 135 -4.23 -10.87 1.56
CA LEU A 135 -5.04 -12.05 1.89
C LEU A 135 -4.17 -13.26 2.25
N LEU A 136 -3.04 -13.45 1.58
CA LEU A 136 -2.05 -14.48 1.90
C LEU A 136 -1.49 -14.28 3.31
N ALA A 137 -0.98 -13.07 3.60
CA ALA A 137 -0.38 -12.75 4.88
C ALA A 137 -1.39 -12.92 6.03
N ALA A 138 -2.61 -12.40 5.85
CA ALA A 138 -3.68 -12.55 6.83
C ALA A 138 -4.07 -14.02 7.04
N SER A 139 -4.23 -14.82 5.96
CA SER A 139 -4.63 -16.22 6.07
C SER A 139 -3.54 -17.11 6.66
N VAL A 140 -2.26 -16.84 6.39
CA VAL A 140 -1.14 -17.56 7.00
C VAL A 140 -1.07 -17.25 8.49
N MET A 141 -1.11 -15.98 8.88
CA MET A 141 -0.99 -15.58 10.28
C MET A 141 -2.20 -15.96 11.13
N ALA A 142 -3.40 -15.97 10.56
CA ALA A 142 -4.61 -16.37 11.29
C ALA A 142 -4.56 -17.80 11.83
N ARG A 143 -3.78 -18.70 11.18
CA ARG A 143 -3.61 -20.10 11.62
C ARG A 143 -2.90 -20.25 12.97
N TYR A 144 -2.13 -19.22 13.37
CA TYR A 144 -1.36 -19.26 14.63
C TYR A 144 -2.13 -18.65 15.82
N GLY A 145 -3.38 -18.22 15.62
CA GLY A 145 -4.26 -17.79 16.71
C GLY A 145 -3.75 -16.60 17.52
N GLY A 146 -2.92 -15.73 16.92
CA GLY A 146 -2.38 -14.54 17.58
C GLY A 146 -1.11 -14.78 18.42
N ARG A 147 -0.44 -15.93 18.26
CA ARG A 147 0.83 -16.25 18.92
C ARG A 147 1.77 -16.98 17.98
N LEU A 148 2.93 -16.39 17.73
CA LEU A 148 3.98 -16.97 16.91
C LEU A 148 5.31 -16.89 17.68
N ASP A 149 5.46 -17.78 18.69
CA ASP A 149 6.61 -17.79 19.61
C ASP A 149 7.67 -18.84 19.22
N ASP A 150 7.37 -19.77 18.34
CA ASP A 150 8.32 -20.78 17.87
C ASP A 150 9.12 -20.23 16.66
N LEU A 151 10.44 -20.25 16.75
CA LEU A 151 11.33 -19.77 15.69
C LEU A 151 11.17 -20.56 14.38
N ARG A 152 10.95 -21.88 14.46
CA ARG A 152 10.78 -22.70 13.26
C ARG A 152 9.51 -22.32 12.51
N GLU A 153 8.40 -22.12 13.22
CA GLU A 153 7.14 -21.70 12.62
C GLU A 153 7.24 -20.24 12.10
N TYR A 154 7.93 -19.37 12.83
CA TYR A 154 8.22 -18.02 12.37
C TYR A 154 8.99 -18.01 11.04
N LEU A 155 10.05 -18.80 10.92
CA LEU A 155 10.83 -18.91 9.68
C LEU A 155 10.03 -19.51 8.52
N LYS A 156 9.10 -20.45 8.79
CA LYS A 156 8.17 -20.95 7.76
C LYS A 156 7.25 -19.84 7.25
N VAL A 157 6.65 -19.06 8.16
CA VAL A 157 5.80 -17.92 7.78
C VAL A 157 6.60 -16.92 6.99
N LEU A 158 7.79 -16.54 7.47
CA LEU A 158 8.67 -15.61 6.77
C LEU A 158 9.03 -16.12 5.36
N GLY A 159 9.33 -17.43 5.22
CA GLY A 159 9.60 -18.06 3.93
C GLY A 159 8.42 -17.97 2.97
N ILE A 160 7.18 -18.19 3.45
CA ILE A 160 5.97 -18.06 2.61
C ILE A 160 5.77 -16.61 2.17
N LEU A 161 5.94 -15.65 3.09
CA LEU A 161 5.78 -14.21 2.80
C LEU A 161 6.92 -13.65 1.94
N ALA A 162 8.09 -14.30 1.93
CA ALA A 162 9.21 -13.93 1.06
C ALA A 162 8.96 -14.30 -0.41
N ILE A 163 8.11 -15.28 -0.73
CA ILE A 163 7.85 -15.70 -2.12
C ILE A 163 7.33 -14.54 -2.98
N PRO A 164 6.26 -13.83 -2.59
CA PRO A 164 5.81 -12.64 -3.33
C PRO A 164 6.90 -11.58 -3.51
N PHE A 165 7.69 -11.33 -2.47
CA PHE A 165 8.79 -10.38 -2.53
C PHE A 165 9.87 -10.81 -3.54
N ILE A 166 10.28 -12.07 -3.54
CA ILE A 166 11.26 -12.59 -4.50
C ILE A 166 10.71 -12.49 -5.93
N CYS A 167 9.43 -12.84 -6.13
CA CYS A 167 8.81 -12.75 -7.45
C CYS A 167 8.76 -11.31 -7.98
N ILE A 168 8.42 -10.30 -7.16
CA ILE A 168 8.38 -8.91 -7.64
C ILE A 168 9.78 -8.37 -7.93
N MET A 169 10.80 -8.82 -7.22
CA MET A 169 12.19 -8.42 -7.49
C MET A 169 12.67 -8.86 -8.88
N THR A 170 12.04 -9.87 -9.51
CA THR A 170 12.35 -10.24 -10.90
C THR A 170 11.87 -9.20 -11.92
N GLN A 171 10.98 -8.28 -11.55
CA GLN A 171 10.45 -7.20 -12.39
C GLN A 171 11.18 -5.86 -12.19
N PRO A 172 12.34 -5.80 -11.59
CA PRO A 172 13.06 -4.70 -10.94
C PRO A 172 12.16 -3.58 -10.35
N ASP A 173 11.08 -3.95 -9.68
CA ASP A 173 10.15 -3.03 -9.03
C ASP A 173 10.40 -3.02 -7.51
N MET A 174 11.41 -2.25 -7.08
CA MET A 174 11.77 -2.12 -5.67
C MET A 174 10.66 -1.46 -4.84
N GLY A 175 9.95 -0.49 -5.41
CA GLY A 175 8.89 0.22 -4.72
C GLY A 175 7.78 -0.74 -4.28
N THR A 176 7.22 -1.50 -5.22
CA THR A 176 6.20 -2.51 -4.90
C THR A 176 6.73 -3.60 -3.95
N GLY A 177 8.01 -3.99 -4.08
CA GLY A 177 8.66 -4.93 -3.16
C GLY A 177 8.67 -4.42 -1.71
N MET A 178 9.01 -3.15 -1.47
CA MET A 178 8.97 -2.56 -0.13
C MET A 178 7.55 -2.49 0.44
N VAL A 179 6.54 -2.26 -0.40
CA VAL A 179 5.13 -2.34 0.02
C VAL A 179 4.79 -3.76 0.48
N TYR A 180 5.28 -4.82 -0.18
CA TYR A 180 5.05 -6.21 0.25
C TYR A 180 5.73 -6.51 1.59
N LEU A 181 6.93 -5.99 1.81
CA LEU A 181 7.61 -6.10 3.12
C LEU A 181 6.82 -5.39 4.23
N SER A 182 6.25 -4.23 3.94
CA SER A 182 5.39 -3.54 4.89
C SER A 182 4.13 -4.34 5.23
N ILE A 183 3.44 -4.91 4.23
CA ILE A 183 2.29 -5.81 4.45
C ILE A 183 2.71 -6.99 5.35
N ALA A 184 3.84 -7.64 5.05
CA ALA A 184 4.35 -8.75 5.84
C ALA A 184 4.70 -8.35 7.28
N ALA A 185 5.33 -7.20 7.48
CA ALA A 185 5.68 -6.67 8.80
C ALA A 185 4.42 -6.43 9.64
N PHE A 186 3.41 -5.77 9.09
CA PHE A 186 2.15 -5.52 9.79
C PHE A 186 1.37 -6.82 10.06
N ALA A 187 1.42 -7.80 9.16
CA ALA A 187 0.85 -9.12 9.40
C ALA A 187 1.53 -9.82 10.59
N LEU A 188 2.86 -9.80 10.65
CA LEU A 188 3.63 -10.41 11.73
C LEU A 188 3.38 -9.70 13.07
N ILE A 189 3.37 -8.36 13.09
CA ILE A 189 3.10 -7.57 14.29
C ILE A 189 1.69 -7.82 14.81
N ALA A 190 0.68 -7.66 13.96
CA ALA A 190 -0.73 -7.84 14.34
C ALA A 190 -1.07 -9.30 14.63
N GLY A 191 -0.37 -10.25 14.00
CA GLY A 191 -0.52 -11.67 14.21
C GLY A 191 0.24 -12.23 15.42
N GLY A 192 0.83 -11.35 16.26
CA GLY A 192 1.43 -11.73 17.54
C GLY A 192 2.77 -12.45 17.41
N ALA A 193 3.58 -12.12 16.41
CA ALA A 193 4.95 -12.61 16.31
C ALA A 193 5.82 -12.08 17.45
N ASN A 194 6.72 -12.94 17.97
CA ASN A 194 7.62 -12.55 19.04
C ASN A 194 8.53 -11.40 18.58
N TRP A 195 8.55 -10.31 19.35
CA TRP A 195 9.30 -9.10 19.03
C TRP A 195 10.80 -9.34 18.79
N ARG A 196 11.39 -10.36 19.45
CA ARG A 196 12.81 -10.72 19.28
C ARG A 196 13.08 -11.23 17.86
N PHE A 197 12.15 -11.97 17.30
CA PHE A 197 12.25 -12.45 15.92
C PHE A 197 12.06 -11.31 14.91
N LEU A 198 11.14 -10.37 15.19
CA LEU A 198 10.97 -9.17 14.37
C LEU A 198 12.24 -8.33 14.33
N VAL A 199 12.82 -8.03 15.50
CA VAL A 199 14.10 -7.30 15.59
C VAL A 199 15.23 -8.05 14.89
N GLY A 200 15.31 -9.37 15.08
CA GLY A 200 16.27 -10.21 14.38
C GLY A 200 16.12 -10.15 12.86
N THR A 201 14.89 -10.21 12.35
CA THR A 201 14.60 -10.09 10.91
C THR A 201 15.01 -8.71 10.37
N ILE A 202 14.68 -7.62 11.09
CA ILE A 202 15.09 -6.25 10.72
C ILE A 202 16.63 -6.15 10.71
N ALA A 203 17.31 -6.70 11.71
CA ALA A 203 18.77 -6.68 11.78
C ALA A 203 19.41 -7.45 10.62
N VAL A 204 18.84 -8.62 10.25
CA VAL A 204 19.31 -9.40 9.09
C VAL A 204 19.10 -8.64 7.79
N ILE A 205 17.91 -8.04 7.58
CA ILE A 205 17.63 -7.25 6.38
C ILE A 205 18.59 -6.05 6.29
N ALA A 206 18.76 -5.30 7.39
CA ALA A 206 19.69 -4.17 7.43
C ALA A 206 21.14 -4.61 7.15
N GLY A 207 21.57 -5.73 7.74
CA GLY A 207 22.89 -6.32 7.48
C GLY A 207 23.09 -6.74 6.01
N LEU A 208 22.06 -7.32 5.40
CA LEU A 208 22.08 -7.68 3.97
C LEU A 208 22.17 -6.44 3.08
N VAL A 209 21.39 -5.38 3.37
CA VAL A 209 21.46 -4.11 2.62
C VAL A 209 22.87 -3.53 2.70
N VAL A 210 23.45 -3.43 3.91
CA VAL A 210 24.84 -2.94 4.09
C VAL A 210 25.83 -3.83 3.35
N ALA A 211 25.68 -5.15 3.43
CA ALA A 211 26.56 -6.09 2.71
C ALA A 211 26.49 -5.93 1.19
N ILE A 212 25.27 -5.77 0.64
CA ILE A 212 25.07 -5.51 -0.80
C ILE A 212 25.82 -4.23 -1.19
N PHE A 213 25.67 -3.14 -0.45
CA PHE A 213 26.35 -1.88 -0.73
C PHE A 213 27.87 -1.98 -0.67
N MET A 214 28.40 -2.72 0.31
CA MET A 214 29.84 -2.89 0.44
C MET A 214 30.44 -3.81 -0.62
N LEU A 215 29.69 -4.81 -1.06
CA LEU A 215 30.16 -5.82 -2.00
C LEU A 215 29.94 -5.43 -3.48
N ASP A 216 28.95 -4.57 -3.74
CA ASP A 216 28.56 -4.11 -5.07
C ASP A 216 29.76 -3.61 -5.90
N PRO A 217 30.60 -2.65 -5.44
CA PRO A 217 31.77 -2.18 -6.20
C PRO A 217 32.80 -3.28 -6.46
N VAL A 218 32.92 -4.26 -5.56
CA VAL A 218 33.86 -5.37 -5.69
C VAL A 218 33.39 -6.32 -6.78
N PHE A 219 32.10 -6.68 -6.80
CA PHE A 219 31.55 -7.57 -7.81
C PHE A 219 31.54 -6.93 -9.20
N ASP A 220 31.22 -5.63 -9.30
CA ASP A 220 31.28 -4.91 -10.57
C ASP A 220 32.68 -4.84 -11.14
N SER A 221 33.70 -4.63 -10.28
CA SER A 221 35.10 -4.61 -10.71
C SER A 221 35.58 -5.97 -11.20
N LEU A 222 35.04 -7.07 -10.68
CA LEU A 222 35.38 -8.43 -11.06
C LEU A 222 34.65 -8.90 -12.33
N ALA A 223 33.38 -8.53 -12.47
CA ALA A 223 32.51 -8.97 -13.56
C ALA A 223 32.53 -8.06 -14.78
N GLY A 224 32.92 -6.80 -14.63
CA GLY A 224 32.89 -5.78 -15.68
C GLY A 224 31.49 -5.30 -16.07
N HIS A 225 30.47 -5.61 -15.26
CA HIS A 225 29.09 -5.17 -15.43
C HIS A 225 28.38 -5.18 -14.09
N ASP A 226 27.25 -4.49 -13.99
CA ASP A 226 26.40 -4.44 -12.80
C ASP A 226 25.89 -5.85 -12.41
N VAL A 227 26.26 -6.32 -11.20
CA VAL A 227 25.92 -7.66 -10.72
C VAL A 227 24.85 -7.62 -9.62
N LEU A 228 25.03 -6.79 -8.59
CA LEU A 228 24.15 -6.74 -7.43
C LEU A 228 23.10 -5.65 -7.53
N LEU A 229 23.50 -4.44 -7.89
CA LEU A 229 22.61 -3.29 -8.06
C LEU A 229 22.68 -2.81 -9.50
N LYS A 230 21.52 -2.53 -10.09
CA LYS A 230 21.47 -1.85 -11.38
C LYS A 230 21.78 -0.37 -11.20
N ASP A 231 22.33 0.28 -12.24
CA ASP A 231 22.72 1.69 -12.21
C ASP A 231 21.64 2.61 -11.64
N TYR A 232 20.38 2.43 -12.05
CA TYR A 232 19.28 3.27 -11.54
C TYR A 232 19.02 3.07 -10.05
N GLN A 233 19.23 1.85 -9.49
CA GLN A 233 19.04 1.57 -8.05
C GLN A 233 20.14 2.22 -7.24
N ARG A 234 21.38 2.15 -7.75
CA ARG A 234 22.53 2.81 -7.14
C ARG A 234 22.38 4.33 -7.17
N SER A 235 21.96 4.89 -8.32
CA SER A 235 21.72 6.34 -8.47
C SER A 235 20.72 6.85 -7.42
N ARG A 236 19.55 6.21 -7.25
CA ARG A 236 18.53 6.62 -6.28
C ARG A 236 19.03 6.66 -4.84
N LEU A 237 19.89 5.72 -4.48
CA LEU A 237 20.47 5.67 -3.14
C LEU A 237 21.58 6.69 -2.95
N LEU A 238 22.42 6.92 -3.95
CA LEU A 238 23.45 7.96 -3.92
C LEU A 238 22.82 9.36 -3.88
N VAL A 239 21.77 9.62 -4.65
CA VAL A 239 21.01 10.88 -4.62
C VAL A 239 20.42 11.16 -3.23
N PHE A 240 19.94 10.11 -2.54
CA PHE A 240 19.44 10.25 -1.19
C PHE A 240 20.55 10.62 -0.18
N MET A 241 21.78 10.09 -0.37
CA MET A 241 22.93 10.42 0.47
C MET A 241 23.56 11.78 0.14
N ASP A 242 23.56 12.13 -1.15
CA ASP A 242 24.11 13.39 -1.68
C ASP A 242 23.20 13.91 -2.80
N SER A 243 22.36 14.89 -2.49
CA SER A 243 21.41 15.51 -3.43
C SER A 243 22.09 16.25 -4.59
N THR A 244 23.44 16.43 -4.57
CA THR A 244 24.21 17.00 -5.68
C THR A 244 24.64 15.94 -6.69
N TYR A 245 24.54 14.67 -6.32
CA TYR A 245 24.76 13.55 -7.23
C TYR A 245 23.67 13.52 -8.30
N ASP A 246 24.03 13.16 -9.52
CA ASP A 246 23.12 13.05 -10.67
C ASP A 246 22.29 14.33 -10.96
N VAL A 247 22.97 15.33 -11.54
CA VAL A 247 22.39 16.66 -11.82
C VAL A 247 21.29 16.63 -12.90
N SER A 248 21.18 15.55 -13.68
CA SER A 248 20.27 15.42 -14.83
C SER A 248 19.19 14.35 -14.69
N GLY A 249 19.31 13.42 -13.72
CA GLY A 249 18.39 12.32 -13.51
C GLY A 249 17.58 12.44 -12.21
N ASP A 250 17.65 11.41 -11.36
CA ASP A 250 16.88 11.35 -10.11
C ASP A 250 17.16 12.53 -9.16
N GLY A 251 18.42 13.02 -9.11
CA GLY A 251 18.77 14.20 -8.33
C GLY A 251 18.16 15.50 -8.86
N TYR A 252 17.95 15.62 -10.17
CA TYR A 252 17.18 16.72 -10.75
C TYR A 252 15.73 16.65 -10.29
N ASN A 253 15.10 15.48 -10.37
CA ASN A 253 13.71 15.30 -9.98
C ASN A 253 13.46 15.67 -8.50
N LEU A 254 14.33 15.23 -7.59
CA LEU A 254 14.26 15.58 -6.17
C LEU A 254 14.35 17.09 -5.94
N ARG A 255 15.27 17.76 -6.63
CA ARG A 255 15.41 19.23 -6.50
C ARG A 255 14.18 19.95 -7.01
N GLN A 256 13.61 19.54 -8.15
CA GLN A 256 12.39 20.15 -8.68
C GLN A 256 11.19 19.91 -7.76
N ALA A 257 11.10 18.71 -7.16
CA ALA A 257 10.10 18.39 -6.15
C ALA A 257 10.19 19.33 -4.94
N MET A 258 11.38 19.51 -4.38
CA MET A 258 11.62 20.41 -3.25
C MET A 258 11.35 21.89 -3.61
N ILE A 259 11.70 22.33 -4.84
CA ILE A 259 11.38 23.68 -5.34
C ILE A 259 9.87 23.85 -5.47
N ALA A 260 9.13 22.85 -6.00
CA ALA A 260 7.69 22.89 -6.11
C ALA A 260 7.04 23.09 -4.74
N ILE A 261 7.37 22.24 -3.76
CA ILE A 261 6.86 22.31 -2.39
C ILE A 261 7.19 23.66 -1.75
N GLY A 262 8.48 24.09 -1.82
CA GLY A 262 8.94 25.34 -1.23
C GLY A 262 8.29 26.57 -1.85
N SER A 263 8.00 26.54 -3.15
CA SER A 263 7.37 27.66 -3.87
C SER A 263 5.89 27.86 -3.55
N GLY A 264 5.21 26.84 -3.00
CA GLY A 264 3.83 26.93 -2.54
C GLY A 264 3.65 27.80 -1.30
N GLY A 265 4.69 27.98 -0.47
CA GLY A 265 4.62 28.79 0.74
C GLY A 265 3.51 28.33 1.69
N PHE A 266 2.90 29.27 2.43
CA PHE A 266 1.87 28.92 3.42
C PHE A 266 0.50 28.59 2.80
N PHE A 267 0.07 29.32 1.78
CA PHE A 267 -1.30 29.24 1.24
C PHE A 267 -1.38 28.66 -0.17
N GLY A 268 -0.26 28.33 -0.78
CA GLY A 268 -0.17 27.85 -2.15
C GLY A 268 -0.24 28.97 -3.20
N LYS A 269 0.03 28.59 -4.44
CA LYS A 269 -0.10 29.48 -5.60
C LYS A 269 -1.54 29.60 -6.11
N GLY A 270 -2.40 28.67 -5.72
CA GLY A 270 -3.77 28.53 -6.19
C GLY A 270 -3.96 27.34 -7.14
N PHE A 271 -5.20 26.90 -7.26
CA PHE A 271 -5.58 25.79 -8.13
C PHE A 271 -5.20 26.05 -9.59
N MET A 272 -4.60 25.05 -10.26
CA MET A 272 -4.04 25.13 -11.62
C MET A 272 -2.91 26.17 -11.80
N GLN A 273 -2.24 26.55 -10.72
CA GLN A 273 -1.12 27.50 -10.74
C GLN A 273 0.24 26.82 -10.40
N ALA A 274 0.30 25.50 -10.42
CA ALA A 274 1.54 24.74 -10.21
C ALA A 274 2.50 24.94 -11.39
N THR A 275 3.56 25.72 -11.19
CA THR A 275 4.50 26.09 -12.26
C THR A 275 5.49 24.99 -12.59
N GLN A 276 5.93 24.20 -11.59
CA GLN A 276 6.89 23.12 -11.82
C GLN A 276 6.30 21.99 -12.67
N SER A 277 5.02 21.66 -12.43
CA SER A 277 4.29 20.67 -13.22
C SER A 277 3.89 21.20 -14.59
N SER A 278 3.28 22.41 -14.65
CA SER A 278 2.73 22.97 -15.90
C SER A 278 3.79 23.33 -16.94
N LEU A 279 5.01 23.65 -16.52
CA LEU A 279 6.13 23.96 -17.38
C LEU A 279 7.00 22.73 -17.71
N GLY A 280 6.63 21.53 -17.24
CA GLY A 280 7.34 20.27 -17.50
C GLY A 280 8.68 20.14 -16.79
N PHE A 281 8.94 20.93 -15.73
CA PHE A 281 10.17 20.82 -14.94
C PHE A 281 10.17 19.61 -14.00
N LEU A 282 9.00 19.11 -13.60
CA LEU A 282 8.84 17.95 -12.73
C LEU A 282 8.27 16.77 -13.52
N PRO A 283 9.12 15.85 -14.04
CA PRO A 283 8.66 14.62 -14.67
C PRO A 283 7.84 13.77 -13.69
N GLU A 284 6.88 12.99 -14.21
CA GLU A 284 6.03 12.10 -13.39
C GLU A 284 5.24 12.83 -12.29
N ALA A 285 4.97 14.11 -12.46
CA ALA A 285 4.22 14.92 -11.50
C ALA A 285 2.84 14.33 -11.15
N PRO A 286 2.04 13.76 -12.10
CA PRO A 286 0.75 13.17 -11.77
C PRO A 286 0.85 11.84 -11.00
N THR A 287 1.96 11.09 -11.12
CA THR A 287 2.14 9.76 -10.53
C THR A 287 2.89 9.82 -9.21
N ASP A 288 4.19 9.98 -9.30
CA ASP A 288 5.13 9.81 -8.19
C ASP A 288 5.23 11.09 -7.34
N PHE A 289 5.13 12.27 -7.97
CA PHE A 289 5.31 13.58 -7.34
C PHE A 289 4.00 14.36 -7.17
N VAL A 290 2.86 13.67 -7.05
CA VAL A 290 1.55 14.31 -6.91
C VAL A 290 1.45 15.19 -5.66
N PHE A 291 2.13 14.81 -4.58
CA PHE A 291 2.18 15.63 -3.37
C PHE A 291 2.87 16.97 -3.62
N CYS A 292 3.88 17.01 -4.50
CA CYS A 292 4.55 18.26 -4.88
C CYS A 292 3.59 19.22 -5.59
N VAL A 293 2.78 18.72 -6.55
CA VAL A 293 1.76 19.52 -7.22
C VAL A 293 0.74 20.04 -6.22
N TYR A 294 0.28 19.17 -5.32
CA TYR A 294 -0.67 19.54 -4.28
C TYR A 294 -0.10 20.61 -3.33
N ALA A 295 1.15 20.44 -2.87
CA ALA A 295 1.80 21.39 -1.98
C ALA A 295 2.12 22.74 -2.67
N GLU A 296 2.43 22.72 -3.97
CA GLU A 296 2.62 23.95 -4.75
C GLU A 296 1.32 24.73 -4.90
N GLU A 297 0.18 24.05 -5.14
CA GLU A 297 -1.12 24.69 -5.34
C GLU A 297 -1.78 25.14 -4.05
N PHE A 298 -1.72 24.34 -2.97
CA PHE A 298 -2.46 24.55 -1.73
C PHE A 298 -1.56 24.93 -0.54
N GLY A 299 -0.24 24.92 -0.71
CA GLY A 299 0.75 25.33 0.27
C GLY A 299 0.82 24.45 1.51
N PHE A 300 1.46 24.98 2.54
CA PHE A 300 1.67 24.29 3.82
C PHE A 300 0.35 23.93 4.52
N PHE A 301 -0.63 24.84 4.55
CA PHE A 301 -1.92 24.55 5.16
C PHE A 301 -2.68 23.46 4.40
N GLY A 302 -2.60 23.44 3.07
CA GLY A 302 -3.13 22.33 2.27
C GLY A 302 -2.48 21.01 2.66
N ALA A 303 -1.14 20.96 2.75
CA ALA A 303 -0.41 19.76 3.16
C ALA A 303 -0.84 19.26 4.55
N LEU A 304 -1.05 20.16 5.51
CA LEU A 304 -1.58 19.78 6.83
C LEU A 304 -2.99 19.19 6.77
N ILE A 305 -3.86 19.73 5.92
CA ILE A 305 -5.23 19.19 5.71
C ILE A 305 -5.14 17.77 5.13
N LEU A 306 -4.28 17.54 4.13
CA LEU A 306 -4.09 16.23 3.54
C LEU A 306 -3.59 15.21 4.57
N LEU A 307 -2.56 15.57 5.35
CA LEU A 307 -2.05 14.72 6.41
C LEU A 307 -3.12 14.42 7.48
N ALA A 308 -3.91 15.42 7.88
CA ALA A 308 -5.01 15.22 8.82
C ALA A 308 -6.07 14.25 8.26
N LEU A 309 -6.41 14.34 6.97
CA LEU A 309 -7.33 13.39 6.32
C LEU A 309 -6.78 11.96 6.32
N TYR A 310 -5.48 11.75 6.05
CA TYR A 310 -4.86 10.44 6.15
C TYR A 310 -4.85 9.91 7.60
N ILE A 311 -4.55 10.76 8.58
CA ILE A 311 -4.59 10.38 10.00
C ILE A 311 -6.01 9.94 10.39
N VAL A 312 -7.05 10.69 9.97
CA VAL A 312 -8.45 10.34 10.23
C VAL A 312 -8.81 9.02 9.56
N LEU A 313 -8.45 8.81 8.29
CA LEU A 313 -8.68 7.56 7.58
C LEU A 313 -8.05 6.38 8.34
N LEU A 314 -6.76 6.47 8.67
CA LEU A 314 -6.02 5.40 9.37
C LEU A 314 -6.56 5.14 10.77
N ALA A 315 -6.96 6.18 11.51
CA ALA A 315 -7.59 6.03 12.83
C ALA A 315 -8.91 5.25 12.74
N LEU A 316 -9.73 5.52 11.71
CA LEU A 316 -10.97 4.78 11.45
C LEU A 316 -10.70 3.35 11.01
N VAL A 317 -9.65 3.10 10.21
CA VAL A 317 -9.20 1.75 9.81
C VAL A 317 -8.79 0.95 11.05
N PHE A 318 -7.95 1.50 11.93
CA PHE A 318 -7.55 0.83 13.17
C PHE A 318 -8.73 0.61 14.13
N ASN A 319 -9.70 1.54 14.16
CA ASN A 319 -10.92 1.32 14.92
C ASN A 319 -11.72 0.12 14.38
N ILE A 320 -11.78 -0.07 13.05
CA ILE A 320 -12.42 -1.26 12.44
C ILE A 320 -11.64 -2.53 12.82
N ALA A 321 -10.30 -2.51 12.74
CA ALA A 321 -9.45 -3.64 13.11
C ALA A 321 -9.67 -4.08 14.57
N ARG A 322 -9.72 -3.12 15.50
CA ARG A 322 -9.95 -3.39 16.94
C ARG A 322 -11.31 -4.00 17.26
N ASN A 323 -12.29 -3.73 16.42
CA ASN A 323 -13.67 -4.21 16.60
C ASN A 323 -14.01 -5.38 15.67
N ALA A 324 -13.03 -5.95 14.96
CA ALA A 324 -13.24 -7.15 14.14
C ALA A 324 -13.56 -8.36 15.03
N SER A 325 -14.44 -9.24 14.55
CA SER A 325 -14.92 -10.40 15.32
C SER A 325 -13.91 -11.54 15.40
N ASP A 326 -12.96 -11.58 14.45
CA ASP A 326 -11.99 -12.65 14.33
C ASP A 326 -10.59 -12.12 13.96
N LEU A 327 -9.60 -12.96 14.16
CA LEU A 327 -8.20 -12.61 13.87
C LEU A 327 -7.94 -12.40 12.38
N PHE A 328 -8.60 -13.16 11.50
CA PHE A 328 -8.40 -13.04 10.05
C PHE A 328 -8.85 -11.66 9.55
N GLY A 329 -10.03 -11.20 9.96
CA GLY A 329 -10.51 -9.84 9.64
C GLY A 329 -9.60 -8.74 10.21
N THR A 330 -9.16 -8.90 11.47
CA THR A 330 -8.17 -7.98 12.08
C THR A 330 -6.90 -7.89 11.24
N LEU A 331 -6.37 -9.03 10.81
CA LEU A 331 -5.14 -9.10 10.02
C LEU A 331 -5.30 -8.50 8.63
N ILE A 332 -6.42 -8.73 7.92
CA ILE A 332 -6.72 -8.07 6.64
C ILE A 332 -6.64 -6.55 6.81
N VAL A 333 -7.34 -6.01 7.80
CA VAL A 333 -7.39 -4.56 8.03
C VAL A 333 -6.02 -4.01 8.42
N CYS A 334 -5.27 -4.69 9.30
CA CYS A 334 -3.92 -4.29 9.70
C CYS A 334 -2.91 -4.34 8.53
N CYS A 335 -2.98 -5.36 7.68
CA CYS A 335 -2.13 -5.46 6.48
C CYS A 335 -2.39 -4.29 5.51
N ILE A 336 -3.66 -3.95 5.27
CA ILE A 336 -4.03 -2.82 4.42
C ILE A 336 -3.58 -1.50 5.05
N ALA A 337 -3.77 -1.33 6.36
CA ALA A 337 -3.28 -0.15 7.08
C ALA A 337 -1.77 0.00 6.95
N GLY A 338 -1.01 -1.08 7.13
CA GLY A 338 0.44 -1.09 6.96
C GLY A 338 0.88 -0.72 5.55
N MET A 339 0.20 -1.25 4.54
CA MET A 339 0.40 -0.88 3.14
C MET A 339 0.24 0.63 2.94
N TRP A 340 -0.89 1.20 3.37
CA TRP A 340 -1.16 2.63 3.18
C TRP A 340 -0.23 3.53 3.99
N ILE A 341 0.08 3.17 5.25
CA ILE A 341 1.03 3.91 6.09
C ILE A 341 2.38 4.00 5.37
N PHE A 342 2.88 2.87 4.89
CA PHE A 342 4.15 2.84 4.19
C PHE A 342 4.13 3.69 2.91
N GLN A 343 3.10 3.54 2.08
CA GLN A 343 2.95 4.31 0.83
C GLN A 343 2.85 5.82 1.09
N ILE A 344 2.10 6.25 2.13
CA ILE A 344 1.98 7.66 2.50
C ILE A 344 3.31 8.22 2.99
N LEU A 345 3.98 7.52 3.91
CA LEU A 345 5.25 7.97 4.49
C LEU A 345 6.35 8.01 3.43
N GLU A 346 6.39 7.02 2.56
CA GLU A 346 7.40 6.89 1.54
C GLU A 346 7.22 7.95 0.45
N ASN A 347 6.01 8.11 -0.12
CA ASN A 347 5.77 9.10 -1.17
C ASN A 347 6.02 10.53 -0.67
N ILE A 348 5.44 10.92 0.46
CA ILE A 348 5.67 12.25 1.02
C ILE A 348 7.13 12.40 1.46
N GLY A 349 7.71 11.35 2.04
CA GLY A 349 9.10 11.35 2.50
C GLY A 349 10.11 11.52 1.36
N MET A 350 9.91 10.85 0.21
CA MET A 350 10.78 11.02 -0.95
C MET A 350 10.66 12.43 -1.55
N ASP A 351 9.44 13.00 -1.60
CA ASP A 351 9.19 14.31 -2.17
C ASP A 351 9.85 15.45 -1.37
N ILE A 352 10.03 15.25 -0.06
CA ILE A 352 10.72 16.19 0.83
C ILE A 352 12.18 15.81 1.12
N GLY A 353 12.70 14.77 0.45
CA GLY A 353 14.11 14.35 0.56
C GLY A 353 14.46 13.58 1.85
N LEU A 354 13.47 13.04 2.58
CA LEU A 354 13.68 12.23 3.79
C LEU A 354 13.78 10.73 3.50
N MET A 355 13.40 10.30 2.29
CA MET A 355 13.48 8.92 1.83
C MET A 355 14.03 8.87 0.38
N PRO A 356 14.64 7.75 -0.04
CA PRO A 356 15.12 7.61 -1.41
C PRO A 356 13.93 7.59 -2.39
N ILE A 357 14.13 8.05 -3.61
CA ILE A 357 13.11 8.04 -4.66
C ILE A 357 12.81 6.60 -5.08
N THR A 358 11.61 6.11 -4.77
CA THR A 358 11.18 4.75 -5.14
C THR A 358 10.09 4.72 -6.20
N GLY A 359 9.37 5.83 -6.41
CA GLY A 359 8.25 5.90 -7.32
C GLY A 359 7.00 5.20 -6.79
N ILE A 360 6.82 5.13 -5.47
CA ILE A 360 5.60 4.58 -4.87
C ILE A 360 4.49 5.63 -4.90
N PRO A 361 3.32 5.31 -5.49
CA PRO A 361 2.24 6.28 -5.60
C PRO A 361 1.53 6.53 -4.27
N LEU A 362 1.02 7.76 -4.09
CA LEU A 362 0.29 8.20 -2.90
C LEU A 362 -1.17 7.70 -2.94
N PRO A 363 -1.65 6.92 -1.94
CA PRO A 363 -2.99 6.36 -1.94
C PRO A 363 -4.10 7.40 -2.15
N PHE A 364 -5.03 7.11 -3.07
CA PHE A 364 -6.17 7.95 -3.46
C PHE A 364 -5.82 9.27 -4.16
N MET A 365 -4.55 9.66 -4.22
CA MET A 365 -4.09 10.92 -4.81
C MET A 365 -3.43 10.73 -6.17
N SER A 366 -2.48 9.77 -6.28
CA SER A 366 -1.68 9.56 -7.49
C SER A 366 -2.48 9.05 -8.68
N TYR A 367 -2.00 9.39 -9.87
CA TYR A 367 -2.50 8.86 -11.13
C TYR A 367 -2.23 7.37 -11.27
N GLY A 368 -3.23 6.66 -11.77
CA GLY A 368 -3.14 5.24 -12.10
C GLY A 368 -4.46 4.52 -11.93
N SER A 369 -5.10 4.14 -13.03
CA SER A 369 -6.40 3.43 -12.96
C SER A 369 -6.31 2.10 -12.20
N SER A 370 -5.26 1.30 -12.43
CA SER A 370 -5.02 0.04 -11.71
C SER A 370 -4.79 0.28 -10.21
N PHE A 371 -3.95 1.26 -9.89
CA PHE A 371 -3.67 1.65 -8.50
C PHE A 371 -4.93 2.11 -7.77
N MET A 372 -5.74 2.94 -8.42
CA MET A 372 -7.01 3.42 -7.87
C MET A 372 -7.98 2.27 -7.63
N VAL A 373 -8.17 1.37 -8.62
CA VAL A 373 -9.03 0.19 -8.49
C VAL A 373 -8.60 -0.68 -7.31
N VAL A 374 -7.30 -0.94 -7.13
CA VAL A 374 -6.77 -1.74 -6.01
C VAL A 374 -7.07 -1.07 -4.67
N ASN A 375 -6.88 0.25 -4.55
CA ASN A 375 -7.22 0.96 -3.31
C ASN A 375 -8.73 0.88 -2.97
N PHE A 376 -9.62 0.96 -3.97
CA PHE A 376 -11.04 0.75 -3.76
C PHE A 376 -11.40 -0.69 -3.37
N VAL A 377 -10.71 -1.69 -3.93
CA VAL A 377 -10.85 -3.09 -3.49
C VAL A 377 -10.45 -3.23 -2.02
N MET A 378 -9.36 -2.58 -1.60
CA MET A 378 -8.94 -2.57 -0.19
C MET A 378 -9.98 -1.88 0.72
N LEU A 379 -10.57 -0.74 0.28
CA LEU A 379 -11.70 -0.12 1.00
C LEU A 379 -12.88 -1.10 1.13
N GLY A 380 -13.18 -1.84 0.06
CA GLY A 380 -14.23 -2.86 0.05
C GLY A 380 -13.97 -3.99 1.05
N LEU A 381 -12.73 -4.50 1.13
CA LEU A 381 -12.34 -5.53 2.09
C LEU A 381 -12.45 -5.04 3.54
N ILE A 382 -11.97 -3.83 3.85
CA ILE A 382 -12.10 -3.23 5.18
C ILE A 382 -13.57 -3.07 5.56
N ASN A 383 -14.40 -2.59 4.62
CA ASN A 383 -15.82 -2.43 4.87
C ASN A 383 -16.56 -3.78 4.98
N SER A 384 -16.11 -4.83 4.27
CA SER A 384 -16.61 -6.20 4.43
C SER A 384 -16.39 -6.70 5.85
N VAL A 385 -15.18 -6.50 6.41
CA VAL A 385 -14.88 -6.83 7.81
C VAL A 385 -15.83 -6.11 8.77
N TRP A 386 -16.13 -4.83 8.53
CA TRP A 386 -17.08 -4.07 9.33
C TRP A 386 -18.51 -4.59 9.22
N VAL A 387 -18.98 -4.88 8.01
CA VAL A 387 -20.38 -5.31 7.73
C VAL A 387 -20.66 -6.69 8.32
N HIS A 388 -19.72 -7.62 8.19
CA HIS A 388 -19.87 -9.02 8.61
C HIS A 388 -19.38 -9.27 10.04
N ASN A 389 -19.02 -8.22 10.78
CA ASN A 389 -18.62 -8.29 12.18
C ASN A 389 -19.78 -8.80 13.06
N GLY A 390 -19.61 -9.98 13.67
CA GLY A 390 -20.59 -10.59 14.56
C GLY A 390 -21.57 -11.59 13.89
N ARG A 391 -21.19 -12.13 12.73
CA ARG A 391 -21.84 -13.32 12.15
C ARG A 391 -21.18 -14.61 12.61
#